data_7301723248b14fc591a4737ac33f48ca
#
_entry.id   7301723248b14fc591a4737ac33f48ca
#
_cell.length_a   1.000
_cell.length_b   1.000
_cell.length_c   1.000
_cell.angle_alpha   90.00
_cell.angle_beta   90.00
_cell.angle_gamma   90.00
#
_symmetry.space_group_name_H-M   'P 1'
#
loop_
_entity.id
_entity.type
_entity.pdbx_description
1 polymer ?
#
loop_
_entity_poly.entity_id
_entity_poly.type
_entity_poly.pdbx_seq_one_letter_code
_entity_poly.pdbx_strand_id
1 'polypeptide(L)'
;MLFIPPILKYVEDFTVTGFSVVTQNRDELNAETAKLPNLWQQFYLSELGSNPNLFEVYSDYESDANGLFTVTVGIANHSERAQFSSVKIQAGNYLVFQGEGSMPSTVVELWKQIWNYFELGSKYNRNFISDFE
;
A
#
# COMPACT_ATOMS: atom_id res chain seq x y z
N MET A 1 -2.14 -12.23 16.21
CA MET A 1 -1.42 -12.63 14.99
C MET A 1 -0.02 -13.08 15.36
N LEU A 2 0.41 -14.21 14.82
CA LEU A 2 1.77 -14.68 15.03
C LEU A 2 2.75 -13.81 14.25
N PHE A 3 3.91 -13.53 14.86
CA PHE A 3 4.96 -12.81 14.17
C PHE A 3 5.68 -13.73 13.18
N ILE A 4 5.70 -13.33 11.91
CA ILE A 4 6.42 -14.03 10.85
C ILE A 4 7.53 -13.09 10.39
N PRO A 5 8.81 -13.51 10.48
CA PRO A 5 9.91 -12.67 10.03
C PRO A 5 9.76 -12.30 8.55
N PRO A 6 10.13 -11.07 8.16
CA PRO A 6 10.04 -10.67 6.76
C PRO A 6 11.02 -11.44 5.88
N ILE A 7 10.64 -11.60 4.61
CA ILE A 7 11.44 -12.29 3.60
C ILE A 7 11.93 -11.25 2.60
N LEU A 8 13.23 -11.27 2.29
CA LEU A 8 13.77 -10.44 1.22
C LEU A 8 13.46 -11.09 -0.11
N LYS A 9 12.80 -10.35 -0.99
CA LYS A 9 12.39 -10.86 -2.30
C LYS A 9 12.62 -9.81 -3.37
N TYR A 10 13.16 -10.23 -4.53
CA TYR A 10 13.22 -9.37 -5.71
C TYR A 10 11.86 -9.39 -6.41
N VAL A 11 11.34 -8.21 -6.71
CA VAL A 11 10.06 -8.03 -7.42
C VAL A 11 10.33 -7.28 -8.72
N GLU A 12 9.86 -7.83 -9.84
CA GLU A 12 9.91 -7.14 -11.11
C GLU A 12 8.86 -6.03 -11.16
N ASP A 13 9.09 -5.03 -11.99
CA ASP A 13 8.14 -3.92 -12.12
C ASP A 13 6.80 -4.41 -12.67
N PHE A 14 5.73 -3.80 -12.20
CA PHE A 14 4.38 -4.04 -12.71
C PHE A 14 3.51 -2.81 -12.47
N THR A 15 2.38 -2.74 -13.16
CA THR A 15 1.47 -1.60 -13.08
C THR A 15 0.21 -2.00 -12.32
N VAL A 16 -0.22 -1.13 -11.40
CA VAL A 16 -1.51 -1.25 -10.71
C VAL A 16 -2.42 -0.14 -11.21
N THR A 17 -3.63 -0.50 -11.62
CA THR A 17 -4.63 0.41 -12.15
C THR A 17 -5.85 0.44 -11.25
N GLY A 18 -6.33 1.62 -10.91
CA GLY A 18 -7.49 1.79 -10.06
C GLY A 18 -7.75 3.25 -9.72
N PHE A 19 -7.85 3.56 -8.44
CA PHE A 19 -8.17 4.90 -7.96
C PHE A 19 -7.11 5.36 -6.98
N SER A 20 -6.78 6.67 -7.00
CA SER A 20 -5.70 7.22 -6.19
C SER A 20 -6.17 8.42 -5.36
N VAL A 21 -5.51 8.61 -4.22
CA VAL A 21 -5.68 9.77 -3.36
C VAL A 21 -4.35 10.12 -2.72
N VAL A 22 -4.14 11.40 -2.43
CA VAL A 22 -2.99 11.87 -1.66
C VAL A 22 -3.42 12.02 -0.20
N THR A 23 -2.63 11.45 0.71
CA THR A 23 -2.91 11.48 2.14
C THR A 23 -1.63 11.48 2.95
N GLN A 24 -1.75 11.37 4.27
CA GLN A 24 -0.63 11.22 5.20
C GLN A 24 -1.09 10.40 6.41
N ASN A 25 -0.15 9.76 7.08
CA ASN A 25 -0.47 8.83 8.16
C ASN A 25 -1.29 9.47 9.28
N ARG A 26 -0.96 10.70 9.68
CA ARG A 26 -1.70 11.38 10.77
C ARG A 26 -3.18 11.61 10.41
N ASP A 27 -3.50 11.83 9.14
CA ASP A 27 -4.88 12.02 8.70
C ASP A 27 -5.64 10.69 8.71
N GLU A 28 -4.97 9.60 8.38
CA GLU A 28 -5.59 8.28 8.36
C GLU A 28 -5.86 7.73 9.76
N LEU A 29 -5.15 8.22 10.78
CA LEU A 29 -5.40 7.85 12.17
C LEU A 29 -6.65 8.51 12.76
N ASN A 30 -7.22 9.50 12.09
CA ASN A 30 -8.41 10.22 12.52
C ASN A 30 -9.56 9.95 11.56
N ALA A 31 -10.65 9.37 12.06
CA ALA A 31 -11.82 9.00 11.25
C ALA A 31 -12.43 10.19 10.48
N GLU A 32 -12.30 11.41 11.00
CA GLU A 32 -12.84 12.60 10.34
C GLU A 32 -12.00 13.07 9.14
N THR A 33 -10.72 12.73 9.11
CA THR A 33 -9.79 13.16 8.06
C THR A 33 -9.31 12.00 7.19
N ALA A 34 -9.62 10.75 7.57
CA ALA A 34 -9.22 9.57 6.82
C ALA A 34 -9.84 9.55 5.43
N LYS A 35 -9.02 9.28 4.42
CA LYS A 35 -9.44 9.24 3.02
C LYS A 35 -9.54 7.82 2.46
N LEU A 36 -8.85 6.87 3.08
CA LEU A 36 -8.78 5.50 2.57
C LEU A 36 -10.13 4.78 2.58
N PRO A 37 -11.01 4.94 3.58
CA PRO A 37 -12.32 4.27 3.52
C PRO A 37 -13.14 4.64 2.30
N ASN A 38 -13.18 5.93 1.92
CA ASN A 38 -13.89 6.36 0.72
C ASN A 38 -13.23 5.87 -0.56
N LEU A 39 -11.90 5.82 -0.58
CA LEU A 39 -11.13 5.30 -1.72
C LEU A 39 -11.48 3.83 -1.96
N TRP A 40 -11.50 3.00 -0.92
CA TRP A 40 -11.86 1.60 -1.02
C TRP A 40 -13.32 1.42 -1.44
N GLN A 41 -14.23 2.25 -0.93
CA GLN A 41 -15.64 2.21 -1.34
C GLN A 41 -15.78 2.53 -2.83
N GLN A 42 -15.11 3.55 -3.32
CA GLN A 42 -15.10 3.90 -4.74
C GLN A 42 -14.61 2.73 -5.60
N PHE A 43 -13.54 2.07 -5.15
CA PHE A 43 -12.98 0.92 -5.85
C PHE A 43 -13.98 -0.23 -5.92
N TYR A 44 -14.61 -0.61 -4.80
CA TYR A 44 -15.55 -1.73 -4.75
C TYR A 44 -16.81 -1.47 -5.56
N LEU A 45 -17.21 -0.21 -5.75
CA LEU A 45 -18.37 0.14 -6.59
C LEU A 45 -18.02 0.18 -8.08
N SER A 46 -16.75 0.09 -8.43
CA SER A 46 -16.31 0.09 -9.83
C SER A 46 -16.29 -1.31 -10.42
N GLU A 47 -16.11 -1.38 -11.74
CA GLU A 47 -15.96 -2.65 -12.45
C GLU A 47 -14.73 -3.44 -12.04
N LEU A 48 -13.74 -2.80 -11.40
CA LEU A 48 -12.52 -3.45 -10.92
C LEU A 48 -12.72 -4.16 -9.59
N GLY A 49 -13.77 -3.81 -8.85
CA GLY A 49 -13.96 -4.23 -7.46
C GLY A 49 -14.25 -5.72 -7.26
N SER A 50 -14.60 -6.45 -8.31
CA SER A 50 -14.86 -7.88 -8.23
C SER A 50 -13.61 -8.75 -8.44
N ASN A 51 -12.46 -8.13 -8.71
CA ASN A 51 -11.23 -8.87 -8.92
C ASN A 51 -10.74 -9.45 -7.58
N PRO A 52 -10.34 -10.75 -7.53
CA PRO A 52 -9.89 -11.36 -6.27
C PRO A 52 -8.49 -10.93 -5.82
N ASN A 53 -7.69 -10.39 -6.73
CA ASN A 53 -6.32 -9.97 -6.43
C ASN A 53 -6.24 -8.45 -6.41
N LEU A 54 -6.29 -7.89 -5.21
CA LEU A 54 -6.33 -6.46 -4.97
C LEU A 54 -4.98 -5.97 -4.46
N PHE A 55 -4.62 -4.75 -4.86
CA PHE A 55 -3.40 -4.09 -4.41
C PHE A 55 -3.73 -2.73 -3.81
N GLU A 56 -2.99 -2.37 -2.77
CA GLU A 56 -2.92 -1.02 -2.25
C GLU A 56 -1.48 -0.58 -2.34
N VAL A 57 -1.22 0.48 -3.11
CA VAL A 57 0.13 0.94 -3.43
C VAL A 57 0.36 2.30 -2.80
N TYR A 58 1.50 2.43 -2.13
CA TYR A 58 1.97 3.69 -1.56
C TYR A 58 3.12 4.19 -2.41
N SER A 59 3.02 5.41 -2.91
CA SER A 59 4.01 5.97 -3.83
C SER A 59 4.08 7.49 -3.69
N ASP A 60 4.94 8.13 -4.48
CA ASP A 60 5.09 9.58 -4.51
C ASP A 60 5.26 10.17 -3.12
N TYR A 61 6.13 9.57 -2.32
CA TYR A 61 6.41 10.04 -0.98
C TYR A 61 7.05 11.42 -1.03
N GLU A 62 6.47 12.37 -0.28
CA GLU A 62 7.02 13.71 -0.14
C GLU A 62 8.38 13.68 0.59
N SER A 63 8.49 12.86 1.60
CA SER A 63 9.71 12.72 2.41
C SER A 63 9.85 11.29 2.93
N ASP A 64 9.29 11.02 4.09
CA ASP A 64 9.32 9.72 4.76
C ASP A 64 7.92 9.34 5.24
N ALA A 65 7.84 8.51 6.26
CA ALA A 65 6.55 8.05 6.81
C ALA A 65 5.69 9.19 7.41
N ASN A 66 6.27 10.36 7.64
CA ASN A 66 5.58 11.51 8.23
C ASN A 66 5.07 12.52 7.20
N GLY A 67 5.47 12.39 5.93
CA GLY A 67 5.04 13.27 4.85
C GLY A 67 3.83 12.77 4.10
N LEU A 68 3.45 13.53 3.08
CA LEU A 68 2.38 13.14 2.15
C LEU A 68 2.84 11.98 1.26
N PHE A 69 1.90 11.16 0.86
CA PHE A 69 2.11 10.10 -0.12
C PHE A 69 0.82 9.84 -0.90
N THR A 70 0.96 9.17 -2.04
CA THR A 70 -0.17 8.76 -2.86
C THR A 70 -0.53 7.32 -2.55
N VAL A 71 -1.81 7.03 -2.38
CA VAL A 71 -2.33 5.67 -2.24
C VAL A 71 -3.14 5.34 -3.48
N THR A 72 -2.83 4.23 -4.12
CA THR A 72 -3.58 3.69 -5.26
C THR A 72 -4.14 2.33 -4.89
N VAL A 73 -5.45 2.17 -4.96
CA VAL A 73 -6.10 0.86 -4.78
C VAL A 73 -6.55 0.36 -6.14
N GLY A 74 -6.23 -0.87 -6.49
CA GLY A 74 -6.51 -1.37 -7.82
C GLY A 74 -6.08 -2.80 -8.04
N ILE A 75 -5.92 -3.13 -9.31
CA ILE A 75 -5.54 -4.45 -9.79
C ILE A 75 -4.25 -4.37 -10.61
N ALA A 76 -3.53 -5.48 -10.69
CA ALA A 76 -2.31 -5.57 -11.49
C ALA A 76 -2.69 -5.67 -12.98
N ASN A 77 -2.91 -4.53 -13.60
CA ASN A 77 -3.31 -4.43 -14.99
C ASN A 77 -2.95 -3.05 -15.51
N HIS A 78 -2.63 -2.94 -16.79
CA HIS A 78 -2.43 -1.65 -17.42
C HIS A 78 -3.68 -1.28 -18.20
N SER A 79 -4.22 -0.07 -17.93
CA SER A 79 -5.38 0.46 -18.66
C SER A 79 -5.14 1.92 -18.97
N GLU A 80 -5.47 2.30 -20.20
CA GLU A 80 -5.38 3.69 -20.66
C GLU A 80 -6.72 4.44 -20.49
N ARG A 81 -7.70 3.83 -19.83
CA ARG A 81 -9.00 4.46 -19.61
C ARG A 81 -8.85 5.66 -18.67
N ALA A 82 -9.40 6.79 -19.06
CA ALA A 82 -9.24 8.06 -18.36
C ALA A 82 -9.84 8.05 -16.94
N GLN A 83 -10.81 7.18 -16.66
CA GLN A 83 -11.44 7.12 -15.34
C GLN A 83 -10.57 6.43 -14.29
N PHE A 84 -9.50 5.77 -14.70
CA PHE A 84 -8.60 5.07 -13.78
C PHE A 84 -7.25 5.76 -13.67
N SER A 85 -6.67 5.68 -12.47
CA SER A 85 -5.29 6.05 -12.21
C SER A 85 -4.41 4.82 -12.32
N SER A 86 -3.18 4.99 -12.77
CA SER A 86 -2.21 3.89 -12.84
C SER A 86 -0.93 4.30 -12.13
N VAL A 87 -0.31 3.34 -11.44
CA VAL A 87 0.97 3.51 -10.78
C VAL A 87 1.86 2.32 -11.10
N LYS A 88 3.13 2.61 -11.36
CA LYS A 88 4.12 1.56 -11.61
C LYS A 88 4.84 1.24 -10.31
N ILE A 89 4.84 -0.04 -9.94
CA ILE A 89 5.67 -0.56 -8.86
C ILE A 89 7.09 -0.69 -9.39
N GLN A 90 8.04 -0.05 -8.73
CA GLN A 90 9.42 -0.09 -9.16
C GLN A 90 10.04 -1.45 -8.89
N ALA A 91 10.77 -2.00 -9.87
CA ALA A 91 11.52 -3.23 -9.67
C ALA A 91 12.60 -3.04 -8.61
N GLY A 92 12.84 -4.06 -7.82
CA GLY A 92 13.88 -4.03 -6.79
C GLY A 92 13.66 -5.07 -5.71
N ASN A 93 14.44 -4.93 -4.66
CA ASN A 93 14.34 -5.80 -3.50
C ASN A 93 13.34 -5.25 -2.51
N TYR A 94 12.44 -6.11 -2.06
CA TYR A 94 11.39 -5.78 -1.09
C TYR A 94 11.48 -6.71 0.11
N LEU A 95 11.25 -6.17 1.29
CA LEU A 95 10.98 -6.97 2.47
C LEU A 95 9.48 -7.28 2.48
N VAL A 96 9.15 -8.55 2.46
CA VAL A 96 7.76 -9.03 2.40
C VAL A 96 7.33 -9.47 3.80
N PHE A 97 6.34 -8.77 4.35
CA PHE A 97 5.72 -9.11 5.63
C PHE A 97 4.36 -9.75 5.32
N GLN A 98 4.16 -10.93 5.85
CA GLN A 98 2.96 -11.74 5.57
C GLN A 98 2.06 -11.79 6.78
N GLY A 99 0.75 -11.79 6.53
CA GLY A 99 -0.25 -11.97 7.56
C GLY A 99 -1.53 -12.50 6.96
N GLU A 100 -2.36 -13.09 7.78
CA GLU A 100 -3.64 -13.67 7.40
C GLU A 100 -4.64 -13.42 8.51
N GLY A 101 -5.84 -13.02 8.14
CA GLY A 101 -6.91 -12.74 9.10
C GLY A 101 -7.92 -11.75 8.57
N SER A 102 -8.72 -11.23 9.49
CA SER A 102 -9.79 -10.28 9.16
C SER A 102 -9.25 -8.93 8.72
N MET A 103 -9.94 -8.30 7.79
CA MET A 103 -9.62 -6.97 7.30
C MET A 103 -10.54 -5.93 7.95
N PRO A 104 -10.06 -4.73 8.29
CA PRO A 104 -8.72 -4.21 8.02
C PRO A 104 -7.70 -4.49 9.12
N SER A 105 -8.09 -5.14 10.21
CA SER A 105 -7.23 -5.29 11.39
C SER A 105 -5.90 -5.99 11.08
N THR A 106 -5.88 -6.96 10.18
CA THR A 106 -4.65 -7.67 9.79
C THR A 106 -3.64 -6.72 9.13
N VAL A 107 -4.09 -5.86 8.23
CA VAL A 107 -3.22 -4.87 7.56
C VAL A 107 -2.69 -3.85 8.57
N VAL A 108 -3.53 -3.38 9.48
CA VAL A 108 -3.11 -2.45 10.53
C VAL A 108 -2.03 -3.06 11.41
N GLU A 109 -2.19 -4.33 11.82
CA GLU A 109 -1.18 -5.02 12.62
C GLU A 109 0.12 -5.26 11.86
N LEU A 110 0.04 -5.58 10.57
CA LEU A 110 1.23 -5.72 9.73
C LEU A 110 2.01 -4.41 9.64
N TRP A 111 1.33 -3.28 9.45
CA TRP A 111 2.02 -1.99 9.39
C TRP A 111 2.66 -1.62 10.73
N LYS A 112 2.04 -1.95 11.85
CA LYS A 112 2.67 -1.76 13.17
C LYS A 112 3.94 -2.59 13.29
N GLN A 113 3.93 -3.83 12.81
CA GLN A 113 5.12 -4.68 12.79
C GLN A 113 6.22 -4.09 11.89
N ILE A 114 5.85 -3.57 10.72
CA ILE A 114 6.79 -2.95 9.79
C ILE A 114 7.47 -1.75 10.42
N TRP A 115 6.68 -0.84 10.99
CA TRP A 115 7.23 0.35 11.63
C TRP A 115 8.16 -0.02 12.79
N ASN A 116 7.76 -0.95 13.63
CA ASN A 116 8.56 -1.43 14.76
C ASN A 116 9.86 -2.09 14.28
N TYR A 117 9.79 -2.87 13.23
CA TYR A 117 10.96 -3.52 12.64
C TYR A 117 12.04 -2.50 12.24
N PHE A 118 11.67 -1.42 11.59
CA PHE A 118 12.62 -0.39 11.16
C PHE A 118 13.09 0.50 12.32
N GLU A 119 12.25 0.74 13.32
CA GLU A 119 12.65 1.49 14.53
C GLU A 119 13.70 0.76 15.35
N LEU A 120 13.67 -0.55 15.40
CA LEU A 120 14.62 -1.36 16.16
C LEU A 120 15.98 -1.50 15.48
N GLY A 121 16.19 -0.87 14.34
CA GLY A 121 17.48 -0.88 13.66
C GLY A 121 17.68 -2.07 12.74
N SER A 122 16.99 -2.08 11.62
CA SER A 122 17.16 -3.08 10.57
C SER A 122 18.47 -2.83 9.81
N LYS A 123 19.07 -3.89 9.27
CA LYS A 123 20.17 -3.76 8.32
C LYS A 123 19.72 -3.21 6.97
N TYR A 124 18.41 -3.15 6.72
CA TYR A 124 17.82 -2.58 5.52
C TYR A 124 17.16 -1.26 5.85
N ASN A 125 17.15 -0.35 4.90
CA ASN A 125 16.47 0.94 5.00
C ASN A 125 15.35 1.01 3.97
N ARG A 126 14.24 1.65 4.36
CA ARG A 126 13.16 1.97 3.41
C ARG A 126 13.64 3.06 2.46
N ASN A 127 13.32 2.95 1.17
CA ASN A 127 13.68 3.98 0.19
C ASN A 127 12.55 4.96 -0.12
N PHE A 128 11.33 4.70 0.34
CA PHE A 128 10.17 5.57 0.15
C PHE A 128 9.90 5.91 -1.32
N ILE A 129 10.03 4.91 -2.20
CA ILE A 129 9.71 5.06 -3.62
C ILE A 129 8.36 4.43 -3.91
N SER A 130 8.20 3.13 -3.63
CA SER A 130 6.93 2.43 -3.71
C SER A 130 6.87 1.28 -2.73
N ASP A 131 5.75 1.18 -2.03
CA ASP A 131 5.41 0.05 -1.17
C ASP A 131 4.03 -0.44 -1.59
N PHE A 132 3.73 -1.71 -1.35
CA PHE A 132 2.42 -2.24 -1.73
C PHE A 132 2.01 -3.43 -0.88
N GLU A 133 0.72 -3.65 -0.83
CA GLU A 133 0.11 -4.80 -0.18
C GLU A 133 -0.96 -5.44 -1.07
#